data_7f31e2bc98321959211b855998f4a6dc
#
_entry.id   7f31e2bc98321959211b855998f4a6dc
#
_cell.length_a   1.000
_cell.length_b   1.000
_cell.length_c   1.000
_cell.angle_alpha   90.00
_cell.angle_beta   90.00
_cell.angle_gamma   90.00
#
_symmetry.space_group_name_H-M   'P 1'
#
loop_
_entity.id
_entity.type
_entity.pdbx_description
1 polymer ?
#
loop_
_entity_poly.entity_id
_entity_poly.type
_entity_poly.pdbx_seq_one_letter_code
_entity_poly.pdbx_strand_id
1 'polypeptide(L)'
;MRVFVAGATGVVGRRLVPLLIAQGHSVTAIARSSNKRVELTRAGAKPVAADLFSSAALHGAVRGHDAVVNMATHIPSPAWRVVLRSAWAENDRIRREGSANLVDAAIAVGAARYIQESFAPVYPDGGDKWIDESTPLAPTAYNRTVLDAERSAQRFTDSGRAGVVLRFGAFYGPDAEHLADTTRMVRKGRAPMPGDPGAYISSCSHDDAASAVVAALLAEPGVYNIVDDQPLTHREYFDSMAEALGVPPPRLLPRWATLLLGGIGKLLARSQRISNLRFRSSSSWEPRYPSVREGWPSALAGVVGRTSAA
;
A
#
# COMPACT_ATOMS: atom_id res chain seq x y z
N MET A 1 13.14 18.94 -5.12
CA MET A 1 13.29 17.99 -6.26
C MET A 1 12.08 18.09 -7.18
N ARG A 2 12.27 17.72 -8.45
CA ARG A 2 11.20 17.45 -9.40
C ARG A 2 10.81 15.99 -9.28
N VAL A 3 9.61 15.69 -8.80
CA VAL A 3 9.15 14.34 -8.51
C VAL A 3 8.05 13.93 -9.49
N PHE A 4 8.25 12.81 -10.19
CA PHE A 4 7.23 12.19 -11.03
C PHE A 4 6.48 11.12 -10.26
N VAL A 5 5.14 11.14 -10.27
CA VAL A 5 4.32 10.21 -9.49
C VAL A 5 3.34 9.45 -10.38
N ALA A 6 3.48 8.13 -10.43
CA ALA A 6 2.46 7.21 -10.91
C ALA A 6 1.58 6.76 -9.73
N GLY A 7 0.26 6.67 -9.92
CA GLY A 7 -0.67 6.32 -8.85
C GLY A 7 -1.08 7.48 -7.93
N ALA A 8 -0.84 8.73 -8.33
CA ALA A 8 -1.09 9.93 -7.54
C ALA A 8 -2.56 10.14 -7.12
N THR A 9 -3.53 9.55 -7.81
CA THR A 9 -4.97 9.66 -7.49
C THR A 9 -5.51 8.47 -6.69
N GLY A 10 -4.65 7.53 -6.31
CA GLY A 10 -4.97 6.43 -5.39
C GLY A 10 -5.05 6.88 -3.93
N VAL A 11 -5.42 5.97 -3.02
CA VAL A 11 -5.62 6.28 -1.59
C VAL A 11 -4.37 6.84 -0.90
N VAL A 12 -3.19 6.36 -1.24
CA VAL A 12 -1.92 6.92 -0.77
C VAL A 12 -1.52 8.14 -1.58
N GLY A 13 -1.64 8.09 -2.92
CA GLY A 13 -1.18 9.14 -3.82
C GLY A 13 -1.83 10.50 -3.58
N ARG A 14 -3.14 10.53 -3.26
CA ARG A 14 -3.87 11.79 -2.96
C ARG A 14 -3.40 12.46 -1.67
N ARG A 15 -2.77 11.71 -0.76
CA ARG A 15 -2.12 12.22 0.45
C ARG A 15 -0.67 12.61 0.20
N LEU A 16 0.02 11.82 -0.60
CA LEU A 16 1.42 12.02 -0.96
C LEU A 16 1.64 13.35 -1.70
N VAL A 17 0.80 13.65 -2.70
CA VAL A 17 0.97 14.85 -3.53
C VAL A 17 1.01 16.14 -2.71
N PRO A 18 0.03 16.43 -1.82
CA PRO A 18 0.10 17.62 -0.97
C PRO A 18 1.32 17.64 -0.04
N LEU A 19 1.74 16.49 0.51
CA LEU A 19 2.93 16.42 1.37
C LEU A 19 4.21 16.77 0.61
N LEU A 20 4.38 16.26 -0.62
CA LEU A 20 5.52 16.58 -1.46
C LEU A 20 5.58 18.08 -1.78
N ILE A 21 4.43 18.68 -2.11
CA ILE A 21 4.34 20.12 -2.42
C ILE A 21 4.64 20.97 -1.18
N ALA A 22 4.10 20.59 -0.01
CA ALA A 22 4.36 21.28 1.24
C ALA A 22 5.85 21.26 1.63
N GLN A 23 6.60 20.24 1.18
CA GLN A 23 8.07 20.18 1.35
C GLN A 23 8.84 20.88 0.22
N GLY A 24 8.18 21.65 -0.64
CA GLY A 24 8.82 22.41 -1.71
C GLY A 24 9.24 21.59 -2.94
N HIS A 25 8.69 20.39 -3.11
CA HIS A 25 8.94 19.60 -4.33
C HIS A 25 7.99 20.04 -5.46
N SER A 26 8.48 20.04 -6.70
CA SER A 26 7.63 20.16 -7.89
C SER A 26 7.12 18.77 -8.30
N VAL A 27 5.80 18.58 -8.33
CA VAL A 27 5.18 17.28 -8.60
C VAL A 27 4.55 17.25 -9.99
N THR A 28 4.95 16.27 -10.81
CA THR A 28 4.24 15.88 -12.04
C THR A 28 3.59 14.51 -11.82
N ALA A 29 2.32 14.36 -12.18
CA ALA A 29 1.60 13.14 -11.86
C ALA A 29 0.74 12.63 -13.02
N ILE A 30 0.70 11.29 -13.21
CA ILE A 30 -0.14 10.66 -14.23
C ILE A 30 -1.62 10.83 -13.90
N ALA A 31 -2.40 11.36 -14.86
CA ALA A 31 -3.85 11.44 -14.80
C ALA A 31 -4.49 11.00 -16.11
N ARG A 32 -5.23 9.88 -16.08
CA ARG A 32 -5.87 9.28 -17.27
C ARG A 32 -7.22 9.91 -17.65
N SER A 33 -7.88 10.63 -16.74
CA SER A 33 -9.18 11.27 -17.00
C SER A 33 -9.16 12.77 -16.69
N SER A 34 -10.09 13.53 -17.27
CA SER A 34 -10.24 14.96 -17.03
C SER A 34 -10.48 15.29 -15.55
N ASN A 35 -11.35 14.52 -14.88
CA ASN A 35 -11.63 14.73 -13.45
C ASN A 35 -10.36 14.55 -12.59
N LYS A 36 -9.55 13.51 -12.85
CA LYS A 36 -8.29 13.27 -12.16
C LYS A 36 -7.26 14.37 -12.43
N ARG A 37 -7.26 14.95 -13.62
CA ARG A 37 -6.42 16.12 -13.94
C ARG A 37 -6.79 17.33 -13.10
N VAL A 38 -8.09 17.63 -13.00
CA VAL A 38 -8.58 18.72 -12.15
C VAL A 38 -8.23 18.50 -10.67
N GLU A 39 -8.40 17.28 -10.17
CA GLU A 39 -8.02 16.90 -8.80
C GLU A 39 -6.54 17.17 -8.53
N LEU A 40 -5.65 16.69 -9.39
CA LEU A 40 -4.21 16.88 -9.25
C LEU A 40 -3.79 18.35 -9.37
N THR A 41 -4.40 19.12 -10.28
CA THR A 41 -4.13 20.55 -10.41
C THR A 41 -4.54 21.31 -9.14
N ARG A 42 -5.69 20.97 -8.54
CA ARG A 42 -6.13 21.56 -7.27
C ARG A 42 -5.19 21.21 -6.11
N ALA A 43 -4.59 20.01 -6.14
CA ALA A 43 -3.58 19.59 -5.19
C ALA A 43 -2.20 20.23 -5.44
N GLY A 44 -2.03 21.07 -6.48
CA GLY A 44 -0.79 21.76 -6.81
C GLY A 44 0.17 20.97 -7.70
N ALA A 45 -0.20 19.78 -8.17
CA ALA A 45 0.61 18.99 -9.09
C ALA A 45 0.33 19.34 -10.55
N LYS A 46 1.32 19.11 -11.41
CA LYS A 46 1.17 19.18 -12.88
C LYS A 46 0.67 17.82 -13.40
N PRO A 47 -0.58 17.72 -13.87
CA PRO A 47 -1.07 16.46 -14.43
C PRO A 47 -0.50 16.23 -15.82
N VAL A 48 -0.15 14.98 -16.13
CA VAL A 48 0.30 14.53 -17.45
C VAL A 48 -0.49 13.29 -17.88
N ALA A 49 -0.86 13.26 -19.17
CA ALA A 49 -1.44 12.06 -19.77
C ALA A 49 -0.29 11.13 -20.21
N ALA A 50 -0.15 10.01 -19.53
CA ALA A 50 0.79 8.96 -19.89
C ALA A 50 0.16 7.59 -19.56
N ASP A 51 0.44 6.61 -20.42
CA ASP A 51 0.07 5.22 -20.19
C ASP A 51 1.28 4.46 -19.65
N LEU A 52 1.12 3.76 -18.51
CA LEU A 52 2.17 2.93 -17.91
C LEU A 52 2.65 1.80 -18.83
N PHE A 53 1.84 1.44 -19.84
CA PHE A 53 2.16 0.40 -20.80
C PHE A 53 2.78 0.93 -22.09
N SER A 54 3.00 2.24 -22.21
CA SER A 54 3.67 2.89 -23.34
C SER A 54 5.03 3.43 -22.92
N SER A 55 6.09 2.71 -23.24
CA SER A 55 7.48 3.12 -22.94
C SER A 55 7.80 4.50 -23.50
N ALA A 56 7.40 4.79 -24.75
CA ALA A 56 7.64 6.10 -25.38
C ALA A 56 6.93 7.25 -24.65
N ALA A 57 5.66 7.06 -24.24
CA ALA A 57 4.91 8.06 -23.48
C ALA A 57 5.55 8.32 -22.11
N LEU A 58 6.00 7.26 -21.41
CA LEU A 58 6.67 7.38 -20.13
C LEU A 58 8.02 8.09 -20.23
N HIS A 59 8.84 7.76 -21.26
CA HIS A 59 10.12 8.43 -21.46
C HIS A 59 9.94 9.96 -21.62
N GLY A 60 8.94 10.39 -22.39
CA GLY A 60 8.60 11.81 -22.54
C GLY A 60 8.11 12.44 -21.25
N ALA A 61 7.25 11.74 -20.49
CA ALA A 61 6.63 12.26 -19.28
C ALA A 61 7.59 12.35 -18.10
N VAL A 62 8.55 11.41 -17.98
CA VAL A 62 9.54 11.34 -16.88
C VAL A 62 10.73 12.27 -17.11
N ARG A 63 10.94 12.78 -18.33
CA ARG A 63 12.07 13.63 -18.68
C ARG A 63 12.21 14.83 -17.73
N GLY A 64 13.40 15.02 -17.20
CA GLY A 64 13.76 16.15 -16.36
C GLY A 64 13.31 16.02 -14.90
N HIS A 65 12.89 14.84 -14.45
CA HIS A 65 12.57 14.60 -13.04
C HIS A 65 13.78 14.00 -12.31
N ASP A 66 13.95 14.40 -11.06
CA ASP A 66 15.05 13.97 -10.19
C ASP A 66 14.69 12.63 -9.50
N ALA A 67 13.42 12.43 -9.21
CA ALA A 67 12.89 11.23 -8.57
C ALA A 67 11.60 10.73 -9.26
N VAL A 68 11.42 9.42 -9.30
CA VAL A 68 10.23 8.74 -9.81
C VAL A 68 9.62 7.88 -8.72
N VAL A 69 8.34 8.06 -8.45
CA VAL A 69 7.57 7.35 -7.43
C VAL A 69 6.47 6.53 -8.10
N ASN A 70 6.49 5.22 -7.92
CA ASN A 70 5.49 4.30 -8.42
C ASN A 70 4.60 3.77 -7.30
N MET A 71 3.41 4.36 -7.17
CA MET A 71 2.32 3.93 -6.28
C MET A 71 1.14 3.37 -7.07
N ALA A 72 1.35 3.03 -8.35
CA ALA A 72 0.28 2.54 -9.20
C ALA A 72 -0.07 1.09 -8.87
N THR A 73 -1.33 0.87 -8.52
CA THR A 73 -1.94 -0.44 -8.28
C THR A 73 -3.37 -0.47 -8.82
N HIS A 74 -3.92 -1.67 -8.97
CA HIS A 74 -5.33 -1.89 -9.27
C HIS A 74 -5.86 -3.04 -8.42
N ILE A 75 -6.25 -2.73 -7.20
CA ILE A 75 -6.87 -3.73 -6.31
C ILE A 75 -8.29 -4.00 -6.79
N PRO A 76 -8.70 -5.28 -6.93
CA PRO A 76 -10.04 -5.62 -7.40
C PRO A 76 -11.15 -5.01 -6.53
N SER A 77 -12.10 -4.32 -7.15
CA SER A 77 -13.28 -3.73 -6.53
C SER A 77 -14.54 -4.20 -7.26
N PRO A 78 -15.67 -4.46 -6.56
CA PRO A 78 -15.85 -4.43 -5.09
C PRO A 78 -15.11 -5.57 -4.36
N ALA A 79 -15.02 -5.48 -3.02
CA ALA A 79 -14.17 -6.34 -2.19
C ALA A 79 -14.34 -7.85 -2.41
N TRP A 80 -15.54 -8.35 -2.73
CA TRP A 80 -15.78 -9.77 -3.02
C TRP A 80 -14.99 -10.30 -4.23
N ARG A 81 -14.59 -9.42 -5.17
CA ARG A 81 -13.81 -9.80 -6.35
C ARG A 81 -12.38 -10.21 -6.03
N VAL A 82 -11.86 -9.87 -4.84
CA VAL A 82 -10.49 -10.23 -4.45
C VAL A 82 -10.26 -11.74 -4.39
N VAL A 83 -11.33 -12.54 -4.22
CA VAL A 83 -11.24 -14.02 -4.25
C VAL A 83 -11.05 -14.56 -5.67
N LEU A 84 -11.40 -13.78 -6.70
CA LEU A 84 -11.27 -14.17 -8.10
C LEU A 84 -9.89 -13.85 -8.63
N ARG A 85 -9.07 -14.87 -8.88
CA ARG A 85 -7.70 -14.66 -9.37
C ARG A 85 -7.64 -13.86 -10.68
N SER A 86 -8.62 -14.04 -11.57
CA SER A 86 -8.69 -13.28 -12.83
C SER A 86 -8.90 -11.78 -12.66
N ALA A 87 -9.54 -11.37 -11.56
CA ALA A 87 -9.75 -9.95 -11.27
C ALA A 87 -8.43 -9.18 -10.99
N TRP A 88 -7.36 -9.88 -10.68
CA TRP A 88 -6.04 -9.31 -10.42
C TRP A 88 -5.19 -9.08 -11.69
N ALA A 89 -5.69 -9.45 -12.87
CA ALA A 89 -4.93 -9.39 -14.12
C ALA A 89 -4.35 -8.00 -14.41
N GLU A 90 -5.13 -6.93 -14.20
CA GLU A 90 -4.68 -5.55 -14.41
C GLU A 90 -3.62 -5.16 -13.37
N ASN A 91 -3.81 -5.53 -12.10
CA ASN A 91 -2.80 -5.28 -11.06
C ASN A 91 -1.49 -6.02 -11.35
N ASP A 92 -1.58 -7.27 -11.81
CA ASP A 92 -0.41 -8.05 -12.22
C ASP A 92 0.31 -7.41 -13.40
N ARG A 93 -0.43 -6.89 -14.37
CA ARG A 93 0.13 -6.20 -15.52
C ARG A 93 0.83 -4.90 -15.11
N ILE A 94 0.22 -4.10 -14.23
CA ILE A 94 0.85 -2.88 -13.68
C ILE A 94 2.18 -3.22 -13.00
N ARG A 95 2.21 -4.26 -12.17
CA ARG A 95 3.43 -4.66 -11.44
C ARG A 95 4.52 -5.23 -12.36
N ARG A 96 4.16 -5.98 -13.41
CA ARG A 96 5.14 -6.53 -14.35
C ARG A 96 5.59 -5.53 -15.40
N GLU A 97 4.62 -5.03 -16.21
CA GLU A 97 4.92 -4.21 -17.37
C GLU A 97 5.06 -2.74 -16.98
N GLY A 98 4.11 -2.22 -16.18
CA GLY A 98 4.11 -0.81 -15.79
C GLY A 98 5.32 -0.42 -14.96
N SER A 99 5.73 -1.25 -13.99
CA SER A 99 6.92 -1.00 -13.18
C SER A 99 8.20 -1.10 -14.02
N ALA A 100 8.29 -2.09 -14.92
CA ALA A 100 9.44 -2.25 -15.80
C ALA A 100 9.61 -1.04 -16.73
N ASN A 101 8.54 -0.63 -17.42
CA ASN A 101 8.56 0.53 -18.32
C ASN A 101 8.91 1.83 -17.59
N LEU A 102 8.41 2.00 -16.36
CA LEU A 102 8.67 3.22 -15.58
C LEU A 102 10.12 3.27 -15.09
N VAL A 103 10.70 2.13 -14.70
CA VAL A 103 12.12 2.00 -14.35
C VAL A 103 12.99 2.28 -15.57
N ASP A 104 12.67 1.71 -16.74
CA ASP A 104 13.43 1.93 -17.97
C ASP A 104 13.41 3.41 -18.36
N ALA A 105 12.26 4.07 -18.27
CA ALA A 105 12.14 5.50 -18.50
C ALA A 105 12.97 6.31 -17.49
N ALA A 106 12.93 5.96 -16.19
CA ALA A 106 13.68 6.64 -15.14
C ALA A 106 15.20 6.52 -15.34
N ILE A 107 15.69 5.33 -15.72
CA ILE A 107 17.11 5.10 -16.05
C ILE A 107 17.51 5.93 -17.26
N ALA A 108 16.74 5.89 -18.34
CA ALA A 108 17.04 6.55 -19.60
C ALA A 108 17.12 8.08 -19.49
N VAL A 109 16.31 8.69 -18.60
CA VAL A 109 16.35 10.15 -18.37
C VAL A 109 17.35 10.58 -17.29
N GLY A 110 18.04 9.63 -16.65
CA GLY A 110 19.03 9.92 -15.62
C GLY A 110 18.44 10.33 -14.28
N ALA A 111 17.21 9.88 -13.93
CA ALA A 111 16.66 10.12 -12.60
C ALA A 111 17.59 9.55 -11.53
N ALA A 112 17.77 10.29 -10.43
CA ALA A 112 18.66 9.87 -9.35
C ALA A 112 18.00 8.85 -8.40
N ARG A 113 16.66 8.85 -8.31
CA ARG A 113 15.91 8.05 -7.35
C ARG A 113 14.66 7.41 -7.96
N TYR A 114 14.38 6.18 -7.53
CA TYR A 114 13.15 5.45 -7.84
C TYR A 114 12.56 4.83 -6.59
N ILE A 115 11.28 5.09 -6.32
CA ILE A 115 10.56 4.51 -5.18
C ILE A 115 9.45 3.62 -5.70
N GLN A 116 9.42 2.37 -5.26
CA GLN A 116 8.45 1.35 -5.68
C GLN A 116 7.54 0.93 -4.53
N GLU A 117 6.24 1.01 -4.75
CA GLU A 117 5.25 0.34 -3.90
C GLU A 117 5.43 -1.18 -3.95
N SER A 118 5.32 -1.80 -2.81
CA SER A 118 5.30 -3.25 -2.63
C SER A 118 4.34 -3.64 -1.50
N PHE A 119 4.17 -4.95 -1.25
CA PHE A 119 3.16 -5.47 -0.33
C PHE A 119 3.78 -6.42 0.70
N ALA A 120 3.80 -6.02 1.97
CA ALA A 120 4.44 -6.78 3.05
C ALA A 120 3.86 -8.20 3.25
N PRO A 121 2.56 -8.50 3.05
CA PRO A 121 2.04 -9.87 3.09
C PRO A 121 2.63 -10.87 2.09
N VAL A 122 3.74 -10.56 1.44
CA VAL A 122 4.56 -11.48 0.65
C VAL A 122 5.38 -12.46 1.52
N TYR A 123 5.50 -12.18 2.82
CA TYR A 123 6.19 -13.05 3.77
C TYR A 123 5.41 -14.34 4.10
N PRO A 124 6.09 -15.37 4.64
CA PRO A 124 5.43 -16.58 5.12
C PRO A 124 4.55 -16.33 6.36
N ASP A 125 3.88 -17.37 6.81
CA ASP A 125 3.35 -17.43 8.17
C ASP A 125 4.52 -17.50 9.15
N GLY A 126 4.62 -16.54 10.06
CA GLY A 126 5.70 -16.42 11.04
C GLY A 126 5.29 -16.86 12.46
N GLY A 127 4.03 -17.24 12.67
CA GLY A 127 3.50 -17.47 14.01
C GLY A 127 3.58 -16.21 14.87
N ASP A 128 4.24 -16.31 16.01
CA ASP A 128 4.50 -15.20 16.96
C ASP A 128 5.84 -14.48 16.73
N LYS A 129 6.68 -14.99 15.82
CA LYS A 129 8.00 -14.45 15.54
C LYS A 129 7.92 -13.14 14.78
N TRP A 130 8.84 -12.23 15.07
CA TRP A 130 9.04 -11.04 14.26
C TRP A 130 9.59 -11.40 12.88
N ILE A 131 9.04 -10.73 11.90
CA ILE A 131 9.43 -10.79 10.48
C ILE A 131 10.09 -9.47 10.11
N ASP A 132 11.29 -9.53 9.54
CA ASP A 132 12.01 -8.39 8.99
C ASP A 132 12.32 -8.59 7.51
N GLU A 133 13.04 -7.64 6.91
CA GLU A 133 13.38 -7.65 5.48
C GLU A 133 14.33 -8.76 5.07
N SER A 134 15.03 -9.42 6.03
CA SER A 134 15.90 -10.57 5.79
C SER A 134 15.13 -11.89 5.71
N THR A 135 13.87 -11.91 6.14
CA THR A 135 13.02 -13.09 6.13
C THR A 135 12.75 -13.56 4.71
N PRO A 136 12.98 -14.85 4.37
CA PRO A 136 12.70 -15.40 3.06
C PRO A 136 11.24 -15.19 2.64
N LEU A 137 11.03 -14.81 1.38
CA LEU A 137 9.70 -14.52 0.86
C LEU A 137 8.95 -15.80 0.49
N ALA A 138 7.63 -15.80 0.72
CA ALA A 138 6.73 -16.91 0.38
C ALA A 138 5.47 -16.39 -0.35
N PRO A 139 5.62 -15.84 -1.57
CA PRO A 139 4.50 -15.26 -2.30
C PRO A 139 3.46 -16.31 -2.68
N THR A 140 2.21 -15.90 -2.76
CA THR A 140 1.10 -16.71 -3.26
C THR A 140 0.78 -16.34 -4.71
N ALA A 141 -0.16 -17.05 -5.33
CA ALA A 141 -0.63 -16.69 -6.66
C ALA A 141 -1.25 -15.27 -6.71
N TYR A 142 -1.71 -14.72 -5.59
CA TYR A 142 -2.36 -13.42 -5.51
C TYR A 142 -1.40 -12.23 -5.40
N ASN A 143 -0.17 -12.45 -4.92
CA ASN A 143 0.79 -11.37 -4.68
C ASN A 143 2.18 -11.62 -5.27
N ARG A 144 2.40 -12.69 -6.02
CA ARG A 144 3.73 -13.01 -6.60
C ARG A 144 4.29 -11.93 -7.52
N THR A 145 3.42 -11.16 -8.19
CA THR A 145 3.83 -10.08 -9.11
C THR A 145 4.40 -8.86 -8.38
N VAL A 146 4.27 -8.80 -7.06
CA VAL A 146 5.02 -7.87 -6.22
C VAL A 146 6.53 -8.01 -6.47
N LEU A 147 7.01 -9.26 -6.61
CA LEU A 147 8.42 -9.53 -6.87
C LEU A 147 8.88 -9.03 -8.26
N ASP A 148 7.97 -8.94 -9.23
CA ASP A 148 8.29 -8.37 -10.55
C ASP A 148 8.56 -6.86 -10.42
N ALA A 149 7.73 -6.15 -9.63
CA ALA A 149 7.91 -4.73 -9.34
C ALA A 149 9.19 -4.48 -8.51
N GLU A 150 9.47 -5.31 -7.48
CA GLU A 150 10.69 -5.22 -6.69
C GLU A 150 11.94 -5.47 -7.54
N ARG A 151 11.93 -6.47 -8.44
CA ARG A 151 13.04 -6.71 -9.39
C ARG A 151 13.26 -5.52 -10.33
N SER A 152 12.20 -4.84 -10.74
CA SER A 152 12.34 -3.60 -11.53
C SER A 152 13.05 -2.51 -10.76
N ALA A 153 12.70 -2.29 -9.48
CA ALA A 153 13.41 -1.35 -8.62
C ALA A 153 14.88 -1.77 -8.36
N GLN A 154 15.14 -3.08 -8.23
CA GLN A 154 16.51 -3.60 -8.10
C GLN A 154 17.35 -3.29 -9.34
N ARG A 155 16.81 -3.44 -10.57
CA ARG A 155 17.52 -3.04 -11.81
C ARG A 155 17.89 -1.55 -11.80
N PHE A 156 17.04 -0.69 -11.21
CA PHE A 156 17.37 0.72 -11.04
C PHE A 156 18.56 0.89 -10.10
N THR A 157 18.60 0.14 -8.99
CA THR A 157 19.76 0.15 -8.07
C THR A 157 21.03 -0.37 -8.74
N ASP A 158 20.93 -1.46 -9.49
CA ASP A 158 22.07 -2.07 -10.21
C ASP A 158 22.65 -1.13 -11.28
N SER A 159 21.88 -0.12 -11.72
CA SER A 159 22.38 0.94 -12.61
C SER A 159 23.17 2.04 -11.88
N GLY A 160 23.51 1.84 -10.61
CA GLY A 160 24.27 2.78 -9.78
C GLY A 160 23.45 3.94 -9.20
N ARG A 161 22.14 3.81 -9.12
CA ARG A 161 21.20 4.82 -8.62
C ARG A 161 20.45 4.37 -7.37
N ALA A 162 19.69 5.27 -6.75
CA ALA A 162 18.97 4.97 -5.50
C ALA A 162 17.58 4.38 -5.77
N GLY A 163 17.47 3.06 -5.78
CA GLY A 163 16.20 2.32 -5.79
C GLY A 163 15.74 1.98 -4.38
N VAL A 164 14.50 2.33 -4.05
CA VAL A 164 13.87 2.07 -2.74
C VAL A 164 12.57 1.31 -2.94
N VAL A 165 12.39 0.22 -2.22
CA VAL A 165 11.16 -0.57 -2.20
C VAL A 165 10.49 -0.41 -0.84
N LEU A 166 9.20 -0.04 -0.84
CA LEU A 166 8.39 0.09 0.36
C LEU A 166 7.34 -1.01 0.40
N ARG A 167 7.52 -2.00 1.29
CA ARG A 167 6.57 -3.08 1.55
C ARG A 167 5.56 -2.62 2.58
N PHE A 168 4.38 -2.21 2.12
CA PHE A 168 3.32 -1.74 2.99
C PHE A 168 2.53 -2.88 3.61
N GLY A 169 2.17 -2.73 4.90
CA GLY A 169 1.25 -3.61 5.60
C GLY A 169 -0.19 -3.52 5.11
N ALA A 170 -1.10 -4.12 5.86
CA ALA A 170 -2.53 -4.05 5.57
C ALA A 170 -3.02 -2.59 5.68
N PHE A 171 -3.44 -2.01 4.57
CA PHE A 171 -3.89 -0.63 4.53
C PHE A 171 -5.22 -0.42 5.25
N TYR A 172 -5.30 0.68 6.00
CA TYR A 172 -6.55 1.18 6.55
C TYR A 172 -6.62 2.72 6.46
N GLY A 173 -7.85 3.24 6.45
CA GLY A 173 -8.08 4.69 6.36
C GLY A 173 -9.52 5.00 5.95
N PRO A 174 -9.98 6.26 6.05
CA PRO A 174 -11.39 6.64 5.90
C PRO A 174 -11.96 6.41 4.49
N ASP A 175 -11.11 6.23 3.51
CA ASP A 175 -11.43 6.01 2.10
C ASP A 175 -11.01 4.62 1.59
N ALA A 176 -10.66 3.70 2.51
CA ALA A 176 -10.45 2.29 2.16
C ALA A 176 -11.80 1.64 1.79
N GLU A 177 -11.93 1.16 0.54
CA GLU A 177 -13.18 0.59 0.05
C GLU A 177 -13.69 -0.58 0.91
N HIS A 178 -12.77 -1.46 1.33
CA HIS A 178 -13.11 -2.62 2.17
C HIS A 178 -13.56 -2.24 3.59
N LEU A 179 -13.24 -1.04 4.07
CA LEU A 179 -13.53 -0.62 5.44
C LEU A 179 -15.04 -0.47 5.69
N ALA A 180 -15.79 0.03 4.71
CA ALA A 180 -17.24 0.17 4.82
C ALA A 180 -17.93 -1.20 4.97
N ASP A 181 -17.51 -2.20 4.17
CA ASP A 181 -18.05 -3.55 4.25
C ASP A 181 -17.64 -4.25 5.55
N THR A 182 -16.39 -4.11 5.96
CA THR A 182 -15.87 -4.64 7.23
C THR A 182 -16.62 -4.03 8.42
N THR A 183 -16.81 -2.72 8.46
CA THR A 183 -17.57 -2.00 9.49
C THR A 183 -19.01 -2.52 9.58
N ARG A 184 -19.67 -2.73 8.43
CA ARG A 184 -21.02 -3.29 8.39
C ARG A 184 -21.07 -4.71 8.97
N MET A 185 -20.07 -5.53 8.69
CA MET A 185 -19.99 -6.88 9.23
C MET A 185 -19.72 -6.87 10.75
N VAL A 186 -18.80 -6.03 11.23
CA VAL A 186 -18.50 -5.89 12.66
C VAL A 186 -19.74 -5.42 13.44
N ARG A 187 -20.48 -4.44 12.93
CA ARG A 187 -21.77 -4.02 13.53
C ARG A 187 -22.83 -5.14 13.59
N LYS A 188 -22.74 -6.13 12.69
CA LYS A 188 -23.58 -7.35 12.73
C LYS A 188 -22.97 -8.46 13.58
N GLY A 189 -21.94 -8.17 14.38
CA GLY A 189 -21.28 -9.12 15.27
C GLY A 189 -20.40 -10.16 14.53
N ARG A 190 -19.91 -9.87 13.31
CA ARG A 190 -19.09 -10.78 12.51
C ARG A 190 -17.82 -10.07 12.03
N ALA A 191 -16.67 -10.75 12.10
CA ALA A 191 -15.41 -10.30 11.53
C ALA A 191 -15.07 -11.10 10.27
N PRO A 192 -14.69 -10.47 9.14
CA PRO A 192 -14.48 -11.16 7.86
C PRO A 192 -13.12 -11.86 7.74
N MET A 193 -12.31 -11.93 8.80
CA MET A 193 -10.98 -12.52 8.79
C MET A 193 -11.02 -13.99 9.20
N PRO A 194 -10.58 -14.92 8.34
CA PRO A 194 -10.44 -16.33 8.69
C PRO A 194 -9.09 -16.57 9.41
N GLY A 195 -8.97 -17.71 10.07
CA GLY A 195 -7.70 -18.19 10.61
C GLY A 195 -7.64 -18.23 12.13
N ASP A 196 -6.43 -18.14 12.67
CA ASP A 196 -6.20 -18.17 14.10
C ASP A 196 -6.50 -16.78 14.71
N PRO A 197 -7.31 -16.70 15.77
CA PRO A 197 -7.50 -15.45 16.51
C PRO A 197 -6.21 -14.82 17.03
N GLY A 198 -5.18 -15.64 17.33
CA GLY A 198 -3.86 -15.21 17.77
C GLY A 198 -2.88 -14.87 16.65
N ALA A 199 -3.27 -15.05 15.37
CA ALA A 199 -2.42 -14.67 14.23
C ALA A 199 -2.29 -13.15 14.16
N TYR A 200 -1.06 -12.64 13.90
CA TYR A 200 -0.77 -11.23 13.81
C TYR A 200 -1.10 -10.63 12.44
N ILE A 201 -1.57 -9.39 12.46
CA ILE A 201 -1.72 -8.52 11.31
C ILE A 201 -0.91 -7.24 11.54
N SER A 202 -0.02 -6.91 10.63
CA SER A 202 0.71 -5.65 10.60
C SER A 202 0.00 -4.68 9.67
N SER A 203 -0.37 -3.53 10.18
CA SER A 203 -1.18 -2.53 9.48
C SER A 203 -0.36 -1.30 9.07
N CYS A 204 -0.90 -0.50 8.16
CA CYS A 204 -0.34 0.78 7.78
C CYS A 204 -1.48 1.76 7.45
N SER A 205 -1.53 2.91 8.09
CA SER A 205 -2.49 3.93 7.70
C SER A 205 -2.12 4.53 6.33
N HIS A 206 -3.11 5.01 5.59
CA HIS A 206 -2.84 5.71 4.32
C HIS A 206 -1.98 6.96 4.52
N ASP A 207 -2.10 7.64 5.69
CA ASP A 207 -1.33 8.83 6.01
C ASP A 207 0.14 8.46 6.31
N ASP A 208 0.36 7.37 7.08
CA ASP A 208 1.69 6.85 7.38
C ASP A 208 2.39 6.33 6.12
N ALA A 209 1.64 5.69 5.23
CA ALA A 209 2.18 5.28 3.94
C ALA A 209 2.65 6.48 3.10
N ALA A 210 1.85 7.55 3.06
CA ALA A 210 2.22 8.75 2.30
C ALA A 210 3.46 9.45 2.90
N SER A 211 3.54 9.58 4.23
CA SER A 211 4.71 10.14 4.91
C SER A 211 5.96 9.28 4.74
N ALA A 212 5.82 7.95 4.72
CA ALA A 212 6.92 7.03 4.44
C ALA A 212 7.48 7.20 3.02
N VAL A 213 6.62 7.40 2.01
CA VAL A 213 7.08 7.69 0.64
C VAL A 213 7.88 9.00 0.58
N VAL A 214 7.44 10.02 1.33
CA VAL A 214 8.19 11.29 1.43
C VAL A 214 9.55 11.07 2.08
N ALA A 215 9.63 10.36 3.19
CA ALA A 215 10.88 10.04 3.88
C ALA A 215 11.82 9.19 2.98
N ALA A 216 11.25 8.30 2.16
CA ALA A 216 12.01 7.47 1.23
C ALA A 216 12.73 8.27 0.12
N LEU A 217 12.38 9.54 -0.10
CA LEU A 217 13.14 10.42 -1.01
C LEU A 217 14.57 10.67 -0.54
N LEU A 218 14.86 10.44 0.73
CA LEU A 218 16.19 10.61 1.32
C LEU A 218 16.79 9.32 1.87
N ALA A 219 16.03 8.23 1.91
CA ALA A 219 16.47 6.95 2.45
C ALA A 219 17.57 6.31 1.57
N GLU A 220 18.42 5.48 2.17
CA GLU A 220 19.40 4.66 1.44
C GLU A 220 18.67 3.65 0.52
N PRO A 221 19.33 3.24 -0.60
CA PRO A 221 18.77 2.20 -1.46
C PRO A 221 18.49 0.91 -0.69
N GLY A 222 17.34 0.28 -0.94
CA GLY A 222 17.01 -0.96 -0.26
C GLY A 222 15.53 -1.26 -0.19
N VAL A 223 15.20 -2.33 0.53
CA VAL A 223 13.83 -2.77 0.80
C VAL A 223 13.50 -2.47 2.25
N TYR A 224 12.31 -1.93 2.48
CA TYR A 224 11.85 -1.52 3.81
C TYR A 224 10.40 -1.93 4.06
N ASN A 225 10.10 -2.43 5.25
CA ASN A 225 8.75 -2.67 5.71
C ASN A 225 8.15 -1.39 6.28
N ILE A 226 6.95 -1.04 5.83
CA ILE A 226 6.22 0.14 6.28
C ILE A 226 4.92 -0.34 6.93
N VAL A 227 5.00 -0.49 8.23
CA VAL A 227 3.93 -1.01 9.09
C VAL A 227 3.90 -0.23 10.41
N ASP A 228 2.84 -0.43 11.18
CA ASP A 228 2.72 0.08 12.55
C ASP A 228 3.78 -0.54 13.49
N ASP A 229 4.00 0.09 14.65
CA ASP A 229 4.99 -0.35 15.65
C ASP A 229 4.49 -1.57 16.46
N GLN A 230 3.16 -1.69 16.60
CA GLN A 230 2.51 -2.68 17.43
C GLN A 230 1.48 -3.47 16.63
N PRO A 231 1.93 -4.47 15.85
CA PRO A 231 1.02 -5.38 15.15
C PRO A 231 0.07 -6.06 16.14
N LEU A 232 -1.22 -6.05 15.83
CA LEU A 232 -2.24 -6.67 16.67
C LEU A 232 -2.54 -8.10 16.20
N THR A 233 -2.99 -8.95 17.12
CA THR A 233 -3.60 -10.23 16.74
C THR A 233 -4.93 -9.99 16.03
N HIS A 234 -5.42 -10.95 15.23
CA HIS A 234 -6.74 -10.86 14.58
C HIS A 234 -7.84 -10.56 15.61
N ARG A 235 -7.75 -11.16 16.80
CA ARG A 235 -8.70 -10.92 17.89
C ARG A 235 -8.65 -9.45 18.32
N GLU A 236 -7.47 -8.94 18.69
CA GLU A 236 -7.28 -7.56 19.15
C GLU A 236 -7.64 -6.54 18.07
N TYR A 237 -7.33 -6.83 16.79
CA TYR A 237 -7.65 -5.96 15.64
C TYR A 237 -9.15 -5.72 15.52
N PHE A 238 -9.96 -6.78 15.60
CA PHE A 238 -11.41 -6.64 15.48
C PHE A 238 -12.08 -6.20 16.77
N ASP A 239 -11.50 -6.49 17.94
CA ASP A 239 -12.01 -6.00 19.22
C ASP A 239 -11.79 -4.49 19.33
N SER A 240 -10.63 -3.99 18.97
CA SER A 240 -10.35 -2.54 18.95
C SER A 240 -11.22 -1.80 17.91
N MET A 241 -11.51 -2.43 16.77
CA MET A 241 -12.45 -1.86 15.80
C MET A 241 -13.87 -1.79 16.36
N ALA A 242 -14.33 -2.85 17.04
CA ALA A 242 -15.66 -2.89 17.65
C ALA A 242 -15.77 -1.85 18.77
N GLU A 243 -14.74 -1.70 19.61
CA GLU A 243 -14.65 -0.66 20.63
C GLU A 243 -14.80 0.73 20.03
N ALA A 244 -14.03 1.05 18.98
CA ALA A 244 -14.12 2.33 18.27
C ALA A 244 -15.48 2.58 17.60
N LEU A 245 -16.23 1.51 17.27
CA LEU A 245 -17.59 1.60 16.74
C LEU A 245 -18.67 1.64 17.83
N GLY A 246 -18.33 1.45 19.11
CA GLY A 246 -19.27 1.35 20.22
C GLY A 246 -20.17 0.11 20.16
N VAL A 247 -19.66 -1.01 19.65
CA VAL A 247 -20.41 -2.27 19.52
C VAL A 247 -19.68 -3.43 20.23
N PRO A 248 -20.40 -4.51 20.61
CA PRO A 248 -19.77 -5.68 21.21
C PRO A 248 -18.74 -6.34 20.28
N PRO A 249 -17.72 -7.03 20.85
CA PRO A 249 -16.72 -7.77 20.09
C PRO A 249 -17.34 -8.76 19.10
N PRO A 250 -16.92 -8.77 17.80
CA PRO A 250 -17.50 -9.62 16.79
C PRO A 250 -17.00 -11.08 16.91
N ARG A 251 -17.75 -12.02 16.36
CA ARG A 251 -17.31 -13.40 16.18
C ARG A 251 -16.40 -13.49 14.97
N LEU A 252 -15.18 -14.00 15.17
CA LEU A 252 -14.26 -14.31 14.10
C LEU A 252 -14.76 -15.50 13.28
N LEU A 253 -14.38 -15.55 11.99
CA LEU A 253 -14.64 -16.72 11.16
C LEU A 253 -13.86 -17.93 11.70
N PRO A 254 -14.46 -19.12 11.75
CA PRO A 254 -13.76 -20.30 12.21
C PRO A 254 -12.62 -20.67 11.25
N ARG A 255 -11.57 -21.35 11.77
CA ARG A 255 -10.36 -21.72 11.01
C ARG A 255 -10.67 -22.47 9.70
N TRP A 256 -11.69 -23.33 9.69
CA TRP A 256 -12.09 -24.06 8.49
C TRP A 256 -12.59 -23.15 7.33
N ALA A 257 -13.10 -21.95 7.65
CA ALA A 257 -13.53 -20.99 6.62
C ALA A 257 -12.37 -20.56 5.70
N THR A 258 -11.11 -20.67 6.15
CA THR A 258 -9.91 -20.45 5.33
C THR A 258 -9.92 -21.33 4.07
N LEU A 259 -10.41 -22.58 4.19
CA LEU A 259 -10.46 -23.53 3.08
C LEU A 259 -11.48 -23.10 2.01
N LEU A 260 -12.61 -22.52 2.42
CA LEU A 260 -13.66 -22.03 1.51
C LEU A 260 -13.21 -20.82 0.69
N LEU A 261 -12.31 -20.02 1.24
CA LEU A 261 -11.75 -18.84 0.56
C LEU A 261 -10.53 -19.19 -0.31
N GLY A 262 -10.11 -20.46 -0.34
CA GLY A 262 -9.02 -20.93 -1.19
C GLY A 262 -7.69 -20.21 -0.92
N GLY A 263 -6.99 -19.83 -1.98
CA GLY A 263 -5.65 -19.21 -1.89
C GLY A 263 -5.64 -17.85 -1.20
N ILE A 264 -6.70 -17.03 -1.36
CA ILE A 264 -6.79 -15.75 -0.67
C ILE A 264 -7.03 -15.94 0.83
N GLY A 265 -7.84 -16.94 1.22
CA GLY A 265 -8.05 -17.30 2.63
C GLY A 265 -6.74 -17.72 3.30
N LYS A 266 -5.91 -18.51 2.62
CA LYS A 266 -4.58 -18.90 3.11
C LYS A 266 -3.65 -17.70 3.28
N LEU A 267 -3.73 -16.71 2.38
CA LEU A 267 -2.95 -15.49 2.49
C LEU A 267 -3.39 -14.65 3.70
N LEU A 268 -4.70 -14.44 3.85
CA LEU A 268 -5.27 -13.63 4.92
C LEU A 268 -5.13 -14.26 6.32
N ALA A 269 -5.03 -15.60 6.38
CA ALA A 269 -4.89 -16.34 7.64
C ALA A 269 -3.46 -16.39 8.19
N ARG A 270 -2.46 -15.91 7.43
CA ARG A 270 -1.06 -15.89 7.89
C ARG A 270 -0.89 -14.99 9.10
N SER A 271 -0.12 -15.48 10.06
CA SER A 271 0.37 -14.65 11.16
C SER A 271 1.62 -13.90 10.70
N GLN A 272 1.54 -12.57 10.66
CA GLN A 272 2.63 -11.75 10.16
C GLN A 272 2.90 -10.57 11.09
N ARG A 273 3.79 -10.81 12.06
CA ARG A 273 4.28 -9.81 13.00
C ARG A 273 5.50 -9.12 12.38
N ILE A 274 5.26 -8.10 11.55
CA ILE A 274 6.29 -7.47 10.72
C ILE A 274 6.90 -6.28 11.46
N SER A 275 8.22 -6.14 11.37
CA SER A 275 8.99 -5.05 11.96
C SER A 275 9.25 -3.94 10.94
N ASN A 276 9.11 -2.68 11.38
CA ASN A 276 9.47 -1.46 10.63
C ASN A 276 10.81 -0.86 11.09
N LEU A 277 11.52 -1.53 12.00
CA LEU A 277 12.72 -0.99 12.65
C LEU A 277 13.80 -0.56 11.66
N ARG A 278 13.98 -1.27 10.55
CA ARG A 278 14.97 -0.93 9.53
C ARG A 278 14.67 0.43 8.91
N PHE A 279 13.43 0.74 8.58
CA PHE A 279 13.08 2.03 7.99
C PHE A 279 13.16 3.17 9.01
N ARG A 280 12.69 2.94 10.23
CA ARG A 280 12.78 3.91 11.33
C ARG A 280 14.23 4.26 11.69
N SER A 281 15.13 3.27 11.70
CA SER A 281 16.55 3.51 12.01
C SER A 281 17.32 4.18 10.87
N SER A 282 16.85 4.06 9.62
CA SER A 282 17.50 4.63 8.42
C SER A 282 16.87 5.94 7.95
N SER A 283 15.81 6.40 8.59
CA SER A 283 15.10 7.62 8.22
C SER A 283 14.54 8.30 9.48
N SER A 284 14.03 9.52 9.33
CA SER A 284 13.31 10.23 10.41
C SER A 284 11.83 9.87 10.46
N TRP A 285 11.41 8.82 9.75
CA TRP A 285 10.02 8.42 9.71
C TRP A 285 9.60 7.63 10.95
N GLU A 286 8.45 7.99 11.47
CA GLU A 286 7.72 7.24 12.49
C GLU A 286 6.25 7.15 12.11
N PRO A 287 5.56 6.03 12.39
CA PRO A 287 4.12 5.96 12.16
C PRO A 287 3.40 6.93 13.11
N ARG A 288 2.46 7.68 12.59
CA ARG A 288 1.59 8.57 13.37
C ARG A 288 0.74 7.80 14.38
N TYR A 289 0.35 6.59 14.00
CA TYR A 289 -0.42 5.68 14.83
C TYR A 289 0.45 4.47 15.19
N PRO A 290 0.86 4.32 16.47
CA PRO A 290 1.67 3.18 16.91
C PRO A 290 1.03 1.82 16.62
N SER A 291 -0.31 1.75 16.63
CA SER A 291 -1.08 0.61 16.15
C SER A 291 -2.37 1.08 15.46
N VAL A 292 -3.04 0.13 14.79
CA VAL A 292 -4.36 0.40 14.20
C VAL A 292 -5.42 0.77 15.27
N ARG A 293 -5.19 0.41 16.54
CA ARG A 293 -6.06 0.77 17.66
C ARG A 293 -6.23 2.29 17.77
N GLU A 294 -5.13 3.02 17.74
CA GLU A 294 -5.10 4.49 17.77
C GLU A 294 -5.58 5.10 16.45
N GLY A 295 -5.44 4.35 15.36
CA GLY A 295 -5.84 4.78 14.02
C GLY A 295 -7.35 4.66 13.73
N TRP A 296 -8.07 3.75 14.42
CA TRP A 296 -9.50 3.50 14.16
C TRP A 296 -10.39 4.74 14.26
N PRO A 297 -10.27 5.61 15.27
CA PRO A 297 -11.13 6.80 15.36
C PRO A 297 -11.06 7.66 14.09
N SER A 298 -9.86 7.89 13.57
CA SER A 298 -9.65 8.64 12.32
C SER A 298 -10.18 7.90 11.08
N ALA A 299 -9.89 6.59 10.98
CA ALA A 299 -10.29 5.79 9.84
C ALA A 299 -11.82 5.63 9.74
N LEU A 300 -12.51 5.49 10.87
CA LEU A 300 -13.94 5.24 10.92
C LEU A 300 -14.78 6.51 10.81
N ALA A 301 -14.25 7.70 11.13
CA ALA A 301 -14.95 8.98 11.02
C ALA A 301 -15.55 9.21 9.62
N GLY A 302 -14.83 8.84 8.56
CA GLY A 302 -15.30 8.94 7.17
C GLY A 302 -16.35 7.91 6.76
N VAL A 303 -16.48 6.78 7.49
CA VAL A 303 -17.45 5.71 7.19
C VAL A 303 -18.79 6.01 7.86
N VAL A 304 -18.78 6.51 9.10
CA VAL A 304 -19.99 6.85 9.86
C VAL A 304 -20.79 7.96 9.17
N GLY A 305 -20.10 8.97 8.62
CA GLY A 305 -20.76 10.08 7.89
C GLY A 305 -21.44 9.69 6.57
N ARG A 306 -21.00 8.60 5.92
CA ARG A 306 -21.61 8.12 4.66
C ARG A 306 -22.86 7.27 4.87
N THR A 307 -23.01 6.63 6.03
CA THR A 307 -24.19 5.79 6.36
C THR A 307 -25.40 6.61 6.83
N SER A 308 -25.20 7.86 7.25
CA SER A 308 -26.27 8.77 7.64
C SER A 308 -26.82 9.64 6.48
N ALA A 309 -26.23 9.54 5.29
CA ALA A 309 -26.60 10.30 4.09
C ALA A 309 -27.27 9.43 2.99
N ALA A 310 -27.54 8.14 3.25
CA ALA A 310 -28.27 7.19 2.41
C ALA A 310 -29.51 6.69 3.15
#